data_86581f58f3b179705173cd8249aae515
#
_entry.id   86581f58f3b179705173cd8249aae515
#
_cell.length_a   1.000
_cell.length_b   1.000
_cell.length_c   1.000
_cell.angle_alpha   90.00
_cell.angle_beta   90.00
_cell.angle_gamma   90.00
#
_symmetry.space_group_name_H-M   'P 1'
#
loop_
_entity.id
_entity.type
_entity.pdbx_description
1 polymer ?
#
loop_
_entity_poly.entity_id
_entity_poly.type
_entity_poly.pdbx_seq_one_letter_code
_entity_poly.pdbx_strand_id
1 'polypeptide(L)'
;MVWKISAGLILALSIVVLPLSARAADNTVYNLPWEKFNLQAGVFFAALEDKVQVGVGGAGVLVDIEDAFGMDANNTSFRVGGSYRIGEKRRHRVDLEYFYFNRDSSKTLGQNIVVDNVTFAAGTNVDAEFNFQIIKAAYSYSFFQDDRMDLAASIGLFTMPIEFSVSASGGGRSADLKFTAPLPELGVRYDIAITPRWFLRTKIEFFFLEYENFRGGLVDTNIALDYNPWKHFGLGLGFENTRIKLSAEGDDYPGLNFNGDVKMQFFGFQLYARYFF
;
A
#
# COMPACT_ATOMS: atom_id res chain seq x y z
N MET A 1 -10.09 -21.65 17.15
CA MET A 1 -9.59 -22.37 15.97
C MET A 1 -8.25 -21.76 15.60
N VAL A 2 -7.15 -22.46 15.84
CA VAL A 2 -5.79 -21.93 15.72
C VAL A 2 -5.53 -21.60 14.24
N TRP A 3 -5.20 -20.35 13.95
CA TRP A 3 -4.78 -19.91 12.61
C TRP A 3 -3.54 -20.71 12.22
N LYS A 4 -3.67 -21.58 11.22
CA LYS A 4 -2.50 -22.11 10.54
C LYS A 4 -1.89 -20.94 9.76
N ILE A 5 -0.90 -20.29 10.36
CA ILE A 5 0.06 -19.48 9.64
C ILE A 5 0.70 -20.47 8.67
N SER A 6 0.25 -20.42 7.42
CA SER A 6 0.90 -21.21 6.37
C SER A 6 2.36 -20.77 6.35
N ALA A 7 3.24 -21.73 6.56
CA ALA A 7 4.69 -21.60 6.71
C ALA A 7 5.42 -21.01 5.47
N GLY A 8 4.70 -20.38 4.57
CA GLY A 8 5.23 -19.70 3.36
C GLY A 8 5.58 -18.23 3.55
N LEU A 9 5.43 -17.65 4.73
CA LEU A 9 5.67 -16.20 4.95
C LEU A 9 6.78 -15.90 5.97
N ILE A 10 7.52 -16.92 6.37
CA ILE A 10 8.85 -16.74 6.93
C ILE A 10 9.82 -16.75 5.75
N LEU A 11 9.67 -15.75 4.88
CA LEU A 11 10.84 -15.29 4.15
C LEU A 11 11.67 -14.62 5.22
N ALA A 12 12.62 -15.38 5.75
CA ALA A 12 13.59 -14.93 6.70
C ALA A 12 14.08 -13.57 6.22
N LEU A 13 13.77 -12.52 6.98
CA LEU A 13 14.50 -11.27 6.94
C LEU A 13 15.91 -11.64 7.43
N SER A 14 16.66 -12.34 6.60
CA SER A 14 18.10 -12.45 6.72
C SER A 14 18.58 -11.04 6.49
N ILE A 15 18.61 -10.25 7.57
CA ILE A 15 19.37 -9.01 7.63
C ILE A 15 20.79 -9.48 7.37
N VAL A 16 21.16 -9.48 6.10
CA VAL A 16 22.56 -9.65 5.69
C VAL A 16 23.23 -8.38 6.18
N VAL A 17 23.68 -8.40 7.42
CA VAL A 17 24.66 -7.46 7.94
C VAL A 17 25.93 -7.79 7.20
N LEU A 18 26.04 -7.35 5.95
CA LEU A 18 27.30 -7.32 5.25
C LEU A 18 28.18 -6.32 5.98
N PRO A 19 29.34 -6.73 6.50
CA PRO A 19 30.36 -5.77 6.93
C PRO A 19 30.91 -5.09 5.67
N LEU A 20 30.20 -4.08 5.19
CA LEU A 20 30.65 -3.21 4.11
C LEU A 20 31.75 -2.32 4.64
N SER A 21 32.97 -2.83 4.71
CA SER A 21 34.19 -2.02 4.83
C SER A 21 34.49 -1.34 3.48
N ALA A 22 33.53 -0.63 2.93
CA ALA A 22 33.76 0.26 1.81
C ALA A 22 34.27 1.59 2.37
N ARG A 23 35.56 1.83 2.23
CA ARG A 23 36.14 3.16 2.43
C ARG A 23 35.44 4.12 1.48
N ALA A 24 34.74 5.09 2.05
CA ALA A 24 34.13 6.18 1.31
C ALA A 24 35.25 6.96 0.59
N ALA A 25 35.30 6.79 -0.73
CA ALA A 25 36.05 7.70 -1.60
C ALA A 25 35.09 8.85 -1.93
N ASP A 26 35.52 10.05 -1.60
CA ASP A 26 34.96 11.35 -1.96
C ASP A 26 33.82 11.90 -1.11
N ASN A 27 34.19 12.73 -0.13
CA ASN A 27 33.33 13.39 0.88
C ASN A 27 32.65 14.69 0.39
N THR A 28 32.50 14.92 -0.90
CA THR A 28 32.19 16.27 -1.38
C THR A 28 30.69 16.59 -1.56
N VAL A 29 29.76 15.66 -1.31
CA VAL A 29 28.34 15.92 -1.60
C VAL A 29 27.46 16.09 -0.36
N TYR A 30 27.71 15.41 0.76
CA TYR A 30 26.86 15.51 1.97
C TYR A 30 27.63 15.36 3.27
N ASN A 31 27.40 16.31 4.19
CA ASN A 31 27.94 16.23 5.56
C ASN A 31 27.09 15.31 6.49
N LEU A 32 25.88 14.92 6.08
CA LEU A 32 24.98 14.05 6.83
C LEU A 32 24.21 13.16 5.85
N PRO A 33 24.16 11.83 6.06
CA PRO A 33 23.47 10.91 5.17
C PRO A 33 21.94 11.03 5.25
N TRP A 34 21.39 11.61 6.34
CA TRP A 34 19.96 11.66 6.59
C TRP A 34 19.41 13.07 6.33
N GLU A 35 18.69 13.22 5.23
CA GLU A 35 18.01 14.47 4.84
C GLU A 35 16.99 14.91 5.90
N LYS A 36 16.86 16.24 6.07
CA LYS A 36 15.84 16.83 6.95
C LYS A 36 14.46 16.82 6.29
N PHE A 37 14.42 17.08 5.00
CA PHE A 37 13.22 17.11 4.18
C PHE A 37 13.44 16.25 2.95
N ASN A 38 12.40 15.51 2.56
CA ASN A 38 12.33 14.78 1.30
C ASN A 38 10.93 14.91 0.70
N LEU A 39 10.87 15.20 -0.58
CA LEU A 39 9.67 15.14 -1.41
C LEU A 39 9.97 14.20 -2.59
N GLN A 40 9.08 13.28 -2.88
CA GLN A 40 9.22 12.35 -3.98
C GLN A 40 7.95 12.30 -4.82
N ALA A 41 8.11 12.16 -6.13
CA ALA A 41 7.02 11.99 -7.07
C ALA A 41 7.44 11.03 -8.18
N GLY A 42 6.53 10.15 -8.59
CA GLY A 42 6.85 9.13 -9.58
C GLY A 42 5.69 8.29 -10.01
N VAL A 43 6.00 7.21 -10.69
CA VAL A 43 5.05 6.23 -11.21
C VAL A 43 5.24 4.90 -10.50
N PHE A 44 4.12 4.24 -10.23
CA PHE A 44 4.06 2.90 -9.69
C PHE A 44 3.36 1.98 -10.70
N PHE A 45 4.10 0.97 -11.16
CA PHE A 45 3.63 -0.07 -12.06
C PHE A 45 3.20 -1.26 -11.22
N ALA A 46 1.92 -1.39 -10.99
CA ALA A 46 1.34 -2.37 -10.09
C ALA A 46 0.65 -3.52 -10.82
N ALA A 47 0.78 -4.71 -10.28
CA ALA A 47 -0.11 -5.83 -10.51
C ALA A 47 -1.05 -5.96 -9.31
N LEU A 48 -2.35 -6.08 -9.57
CA LEU A 48 -3.41 -6.14 -8.59
C LEU A 48 -4.11 -7.50 -8.63
N GLU A 49 -4.48 -8.00 -7.45
CA GLU A 49 -5.35 -9.17 -7.26
C GLU A 49 -6.42 -8.77 -6.23
N ASP A 50 -7.64 -8.54 -6.67
CA ASP A 50 -8.69 -8.00 -5.84
C ASP A 50 -9.90 -8.92 -5.78
N LYS A 51 -10.29 -9.31 -4.55
CA LYS A 51 -11.49 -10.13 -4.28
C LYS A 51 -12.37 -9.40 -3.29
N VAL A 52 -13.60 -9.16 -3.68
CA VAL A 52 -14.59 -8.46 -2.88
C VAL A 52 -15.83 -9.33 -2.72
N GLN A 53 -16.29 -9.46 -1.49
CA GLN A 53 -17.59 -10.04 -1.17
C GLN A 53 -18.41 -9.02 -0.42
N VAL A 54 -19.55 -8.65 -0.99
CA VAL A 54 -20.46 -7.69 -0.39
C VAL A 54 -21.84 -8.32 -0.32
N GLY A 55 -22.45 -8.29 0.86
CA GLY A 55 -23.81 -8.80 1.06
C GLY A 55 -24.25 -8.68 2.51
N VAL A 56 -25.54 -8.54 2.75
CA VAL A 56 -26.10 -8.52 4.10
C VAL A 56 -26.07 -9.93 4.67
N GLY A 57 -25.50 -10.08 5.89
CA GLY A 57 -25.46 -11.35 6.61
C GLY A 57 -24.54 -12.42 6.00
N GLY A 58 -23.46 -12.03 5.28
CA GLY A 58 -22.52 -12.99 4.72
C GLY A 58 -23.04 -13.79 3.50
N ALA A 59 -24.20 -13.41 2.96
CA ALA A 59 -24.84 -14.12 1.84
C ALA A 59 -24.28 -13.78 0.45
N GLY A 60 -23.28 -12.89 0.35
CA GLY A 60 -22.58 -12.56 -0.89
C GLY A 60 -21.58 -13.65 -1.31
N VAL A 61 -21.32 -13.78 -2.59
CA VAL A 61 -20.24 -14.62 -3.12
C VAL A 61 -18.97 -13.77 -3.22
N LEU A 62 -17.83 -14.32 -2.77
CA LEU A 62 -16.53 -13.66 -2.99
C LEU A 62 -16.25 -13.61 -4.49
N VAL A 63 -16.23 -12.40 -5.02
CA VAL A 63 -16.06 -12.15 -6.45
C VAL A 63 -14.65 -11.67 -6.72
N ASP A 64 -13.95 -12.35 -7.61
CA ASP A 64 -12.68 -11.90 -8.17
C ASP A 64 -13.00 -10.81 -9.21
N ILE A 65 -12.52 -9.59 -8.96
CA ILE A 65 -12.89 -8.43 -9.77
C ILE A 65 -12.32 -8.55 -11.19
N GLU A 66 -11.10 -9.05 -11.30
CA GLU A 66 -10.44 -9.26 -12.58
C GLU A 66 -11.22 -10.28 -13.44
N ASP A 67 -11.56 -11.43 -12.84
CA ASP A 67 -12.24 -12.50 -13.54
C ASP A 67 -13.72 -12.17 -13.81
N ALA A 68 -14.42 -11.59 -12.86
CA ALA A 68 -15.86 -11.34 -12.98
C ALA A 68 -16.18 -10.18 -13.93
N PHE A 69 -15.46 -9.08 -13.79
CA PHE A 69 -15.70 -7.84 -14.54
C PHE A 69 -14.72 -7.63 -15.70
N GLY A 70 -13.63 -8.43 -15.77
CA GLY A 70 -12.62 -8.32 -16.82
C GLY A 70 -11.71 -7.11 -16.66
N MET A 71 -11.53 -6.64 -15.43
CA MET A 71 -10.63 -5.54 -15.15
C MET A 71 -9.18 -5.95 -15.37
N ASP A 72 -8.37 -5.03 -15.92
CA ASP A 72 -6.95 -5.28 -16.10
C ASP A 72 -6.27 -5.39 -14.74
N ALA A 73 -5.53 -6.47 -14.53
CA ALA A 73 -4.73 -6.67 -13.32
C ALA A 73 -3.53 -5.72 -13.25
N ASN A 74 -3.07 -5.21 -14.40
CA ASN A 74 -1.95 -4.27 -14.45
C ASN A 74 -2.45 -2.83 -14.43
N ASN A 75 -1.92 -2.04 -13.54
CA ASN A 75 -2.27 -0.62 -13.44
C ASN A 75 -1.02 0.24 -13.25
N THR A 76 -1.07 1.45 -13.80
CA THR A 76 -0.02 2.45 -13.60
C THR A 76 -0.60 3.63 -12.83
N SER A 77 -0.07 3.85 -11.64
CA SER A 77 -0.50 4.89 -10.72
C SER A 77 0.57 5.98 -10.56
N PHE A 78 0.13 7.23 -10.42
CA PHE A 78 0.99 8.31 -9.96
C PHE A 78 1.08 8.28 -8.43
N ARG A 79 2.30 8.40 -7.90
CA ARG A 79 2.58 8.42 -6.46
C ARG A 79 3.32 9.69 -6.08
N VAL A 80 2.91 10.29 -4.98
CA VAL A 80 3.61 11.40 -4.35
C VAL A 80 3.80 11.09 -2.88
N GLY A 81 4.93 11.45 -2.33
CA GLY A 81 5.22 11.26 -0.91
C GLY A 81 6.23 12.27 -0.42
N GLY A 82 6.28 12.45 0.88
CA GLY A 82 7.24 13.34 1.51
C GLY A 82 7.53 12.95 2.93
N SER A 83 8.66 13.40 3.43
CA SER A 83 9.01 13.21 4.83
C SER A 83 9.75 14.41 5.40
N TYR A 84 9.58 14.60 6.71
CA TYR A 84 10.26 15.66 7.45
C TYR A 84 10.83 15.11 8.74
N ARG A 85 12.13 15.34 8.98
CA ARG A 85 12.81 14.97 10.23
C ARG A 85 12.87 16.17 11.17
N ILE A 86 12.40 15.96 12.39
CA ILE A 86 12.26 16.98 13.42
C ILE A 86 13.52 16.98 14.31
N GLY A 87 13.91 18.18 14.71
CA GLY A 87 15.04 18.42 15.61
C GLY A 87 16.42 18.28 14.96
N GLU A 88 17.45 18.65 15.70
CA GLU A 88 18.83 18.64 15.22
C GLU A 88 19.38 17.21 15.02
N LYS A 89 18.99 16.29 15.89
CA LYS A 89 19.40 14.88 15.82
C LYS A 89 18.67 14.08 14.75
N ARG A 90 17.63 14.67 14.11
CA ARG A 90 16.84 14.08 13.00
C ARG A 90 16.28 12.67 13.27
N ARG A 91 16.07 12.31 14.55
CA ARG A 91 15.57 10.99 14.93
C ARG A 91 14.05 10.84 14.84
N HIS A 92 13.33 11.95 14.91
CA HIS A 92 11.89 12.01 14.76
C HIS A 92 11.54 12.30 13.30
N ARG A 93 10.70 11.51 12.68
CA ARG A 93 10.30 11.67 11.27
C ARG A 93 8.81 11.52 11.13
N VAL A 94 8.22 12.37 10.30
CA VAL A 94 6.85 12.27 9.82
C VAL A 94 6.90 11.99 8.33
N ASP A 95 6.11 11.02 7.88
CA ASP A 95 5.96 10.59 6.50
C ASP A 95 4.51 10.79 6.05
N LEU A 96 4.32 11.26 4.83
CA LEU A 96 3.03 11.34 4.16
C LEU A 96 3.17 10.75 2.76
N GLU A 97 2.24 9.90 2.35
CA GLU A 97 2.21 9.29 1.01
C GLU A 97 0.78 9.29 0.46
N TYR A 98 0.67 9.48 -0.84
CA TYR A 98 -0.58 9.43 -1.57
C TYR A 98 -0.38 8.78 -2.92
N PHE A 99 -1.29 7.87 -3.31
CA PHE A 99 -1.43 7.35 -4.66
C PHE A 99 -2.87 6.91 -4.94
N TYR A 100 -3.21 6.84 -6.22
CA TYR A 100 -4.57 6.63 -6.69
C TYR A 100 -4.59 5.61 -7.80
N PHE A 101 -5.49 4.64 -7.71
CA PHE A 101 -5.75 3.64 -8.72
C PHE A 101 -7.13 3.87 -9.33
N ASN A 102 -7.19 3.86 -10.64
CA ASN A 102 -8.42 3.92 -11.42
C ASN A 102 -8.45 2.74 -12.39
N ARG A 103 -9.53 1.98 -12.35
CA ARG A 103 -9.74 0.80 -13.21
C ARG A 103 -11.16 0.81 -13.71
N ASP A 104 -11.33 0.61 -14.99
CA ASP A 104 -12.61 0.50 -15.67
C ASP A 104 -12.62 -0.69 -16.63
N SER A 105 -13.79 -1.22 -16.89
CA SER A 105 -13.98 -2.34 -17.80
C SER A 105 -15.40 -2.42 -18.31
N SER A 106 -15.58 -3.05 -19.47
CA SER A 106 -16.88 -3.42 -20.00
C SER A 106 -16.88 -4.90 -20.38
N LYS A 107 -17.81 -5.68 -19.81
CA LYS A 107 -17.84 -7.13 -19.99
C LYS A 107 -19.26 -7.69 -19.96
N THR A 108 -19.49 -8.73 -20.76
CA THR A 108 -20.68 -9.57 -20.65
C THR A 108 -20.48 -10.59 -19.52
N LEU A 109 -21.35 -10.58 -18.52
CA LEU A 109 -21.25 -11.44 -17.35
C LEU A 109 -21.45 -12.91 -17.72
N GLY A 110 -20.55 -13.79 -17.24
CA GLY A 110 -20.66 -15.23 -17.40
C GLY A 110 -21.59 -15.91 -16.41
N GLN A 111 -21.90 -15.25 -15.29
CA GLN A 111 -22.74 -15.75 -14.19
C GLN A 111 -23.55 -14.61 -13.57
N ASN A 112 -24.52 -14.94 -12.73
CA ASN A 112 -25.24 -13.94 -11.97
C ASN A 112 -24.31 -13.34 -10.89
N ILE A 113 -24.27 -12.01 -10.81
CA ILE A 113 -23.48 -11.28 -9.80
C ILE A 113 -24.42 -10.37 -9.04
N VAL A 114 -24.24 -10.32 -7.71
CA VAL A 114 -24.99 -9.43 -6.82
C VAL A 114 -24.02 -8.39 -6.27
N VAL A 115 -24.35 -7.11 -6.48
CA VAL A 115 -23.62 -5.97 -5.93
C VAL A 115 -24.64 -5.07 -5.24
N ASP A 116 -24.42 -4.75 -3.98
CA ASP A 116 -25.29 -3.90 -3.17
C ASP A 116 -26.81 -4.24 -3.34
N ASN A 117 -27.16 -5.52 -3.16
CA ASN A 117 -28.53 -6.06 -3.35
C ASN A 117 -29.11 -5.95 -4.78
N VAL A 118 -28.36 -5.49 -5.76
CA VAL A 118 -28.74 -5.48 -7.17
C VAL A 118 -28.19 -6.72 -7.86
N THR A 119 -29.06 -7.52 -8.45
CA THR A 119 -28.65 -8.71 -9.21
C THR A 119 -28.49 -8.37 -10.69
N PHE A 120 -27.30 -8.62 -11.22
CA PHE A 120 -26.97 -8.59 -12.63
C PHE A 120 -26.97 -10.02 -13.14
N ALA A 121 -27.85 -10.33 -14.09
CA ALA A 121 -27.98 -11.69 -14.62
C ALA A 121 -26.83 -12.06 -15.57
N ALA A 122 -26.52 -13.35 -15.66
CA ALA A 122 -25.64 -13.87 -16.69
C ALA A 122 -26.12 -13.44 -18.11
N GLY A 123 -25.16 -13.08 -18.96
CA GLY A 123 -25.46 -12.53 -20.30
C GLY A 123 -25.69 -11.00 -20.31
N THR A 124 -25.78 -10.32 -19.18
CA THR A 124 -25.87 -8.86 -19.15
C THR A 124 -24.50 -8.26 -19.45
N ASN A 125 -24.46 -7.28 -20.39
CA ASN A 125 -23.28 -6.46 -20.59
C ASN A 125 -23.25 -5.36 -19.54
N VAL A 126 -22.16 -5.26 -18.80
CA VAL A 126 -21.98 -4.29 -17.71
C VAL A 126 -20.72 -3.47 -17.92
N ASP A 127 -20.80 -2.21 -17.51
CA ASP A 127 -19.67 -1.30 -17.36
C ASP A 127 -19.37 -1.21 -15.85
N ALA A 128 -18.14 -1.50 -15.47
CA ALA A 128 -17.70 -1.52 -14.09
C ALA A 128 -16.50 -0.59 -13.89
N GLU A 129 -16.49 0.13 -12.76
CA GLU A 129 -15.39 1.00 -12.35
C GLU A 129 -14.97 0.63 -10.93
N PHE A 130 -13.66 0.50 -10.70
CA PHE A 130 -13.08 0.22 -9.39
C PHE A 130 -11.94 1.19 -9.12
N ASN A 131 -12.22 2.14 -8.24
CA ASN A 131 -11.31 3.21 -7.89
C ASN A 131 -10.95 3.14 -6.41
N PHE A 132 -9.68 3.29 -6.09
CA PHE A 132 -9.27 3.42 -4.71
C PHE A 132 -8.07 4.35 -4.56
N GLN A 133 -8.02 5.00 -3.42
CA GLN A 133 -6.94 5.89 -3.02
C GLN A 133 -6.21 5.26 -1.85
N ILE A 134 -4.91 5.54 -1.75
CA ILE A 134 -4.14 5.19 -0.57
C ILE A 134 -3.52 6.47 -0.01
N ILE A 135 -3.84 6.73 1.23
CA ILE A 135 -3.34 7.87 2.01
C ILE A 135 -2.65 7.28 3.23
N LYS A 136 -1.34 7.49 3.34
CA LYS A 136 -0.54 7.03 4.48
C LYS A 136 0.03 8.23 5.23
N ALA A 137 -0.08 8.19 6.54
CA ALA A 137 0.56 9.14 7.44
C ALA A 137 1.23 8.37 8.56
N ALA A 138 2.53 8.54 8.76
CA ALA A 138 3.27 7.82 9.79
C ALA A 138 4.23 8.72 10.54
N TYR A 139 4.39 8.43 11.82
CA TYR A 139 5.45 8.96 12.65
C TYR A 139 6.44 7.86 12.98
N SER A 140 7.73 8.14 12.87
CA SER A 140 8.78 7.19 13.22
C SER A 140 9.84 7.80 14.13
N TYR A 141 10.40 6.95 14.98
CA TYR A 141 11.52 7.28 15.88
C TYR A 141 12.71 6.38 15.60
N SER A 142 13.84 7.00 15.23
CA SER A 142 15.11 6.30 15.00
C SER A 142 15.76 5.98 16.35
N PHE A 143 15.63 4.74 16.80
CA PHE A 143 16.25 4.26 18.03
C PHE A 143 17.75 3.98 17.87
N PHE A 144 18.18 3.65 16.62
CA PHE A 144 19.57 3.58 16.22
C PHE A 144 19.78 4.43 14.96
N GLN A 145 20.79 5.31 14.99
CA GLN A 145 21.14 6.15 13.86
C GLN A 145 22.60 6.54 13.94
N ASP A 146 23.34 6.24 12.90
CA ASP A 146 24.72 6.68 12.67
C ASP A 146 24.90 7.19 11.23
N ASP A 147 26.15 7.34 10.77
CA ASP A 147 26.46 7.86 9.42
C ASP A 147 26.13 6.87 8.30
N ARG A 148 25.77 5.62 8.61
CA ARG A 148 25.52 4.57 7.60
C ARG A 148 24.18 3.91 7.74
N MET A 149 23.63 3.84 8.93
CA MET A 149 22.41 3.10 9.21
C MET A 149 21.44 3.94 10.03
N ASP A 150 20.16 3.77 9.71
CA ASP A 150 19.04 4.35 10.46
C ASP A 150 17.99 3.26 10.69
N LEU A 151 17.80 2.85 11.94
CA LEU A 151 16.77 1.91 12.37
C LEU A 151 15.71 2.66 13.16
N ALA A 152 14.47 2.55 12.72
CA ALA A 152 13.35 3.23 13.33
C ALA A 152 12.14 2.31 13.51
N ALA A 153 11.38 2.58 14.57
CA ALA A 153 10.03 2.07 14.73
C ALA A 153 9.03 3.16 14.32
N SER A 154 7.89 2.78 13.76
CA SER A 154 6.84 3.69 13.32
C SER A 154 5.47 3.29 13.83
N ILE A 155 4.62 4.31 13.95
CA ILE A 155 3.18 4.18 14.10
C ILE A 155 2.52 5.07 13.06
N GLY A 156 1.48 4.60 12.42
CA GLY A 156 0.83 5.31 11.34
C GLY A 156 -0.63 4.99 11.16
N LEU A 157 -1.18 5.61 10.14
CA LEU A 157 -2.52 5.37 9.65
C LEU A 157 -2.46 5.15 8.13
N PHE A 158 -2.96 4.01 7.71
CA PHE A 158 -3.23 3.67 6.32
C PHE A 158 -4.71 3.85 6.08
N THR A 159 -5.08 4.73 5.19
CA THR A 159 -6.48 5.00 4.86
C THR A 159 -6.72 4.69 3.40
N MET A 160 -7.75 3.89 3.11
CA MET A 160 -8.08 3.45 1.77
C MET A 160 -9.57 3.70 1.48
N PRO A 161 -9.90 4.90 0.92
CA PRO A 161 -11.19 5.13 0.29
C PRO A 161 -11.34 4.26 -0.96
N ILE A 162 -12.42 3.48 -1.04
CA ILE A 162 -12.75 2.59 -2.15
C ILE A 162 -14.10 3.03 -2.73
N GLU A 163 -14.18 3.06 -4.05
CA GLU A 163 -15.40 3.27 -4.83
C GLU A 163 -15.50 2.17 -5.90
N PHE A 164 -16.57 1.41 -5.84
CA PHE A 164 -16.89 0.39 -6.84
C PHE A 164 -18.28 0.64 -7.40
N SER A 165 -18.38 0.74 -8.71
CA SER A 165 -19.66 0.91 -9.39
C SER A 165 -19.82 -0.08 -10.52
N VAL A 166 -21.05 -0.54 -10.73
CA VAL A 166 -21.44 -1.42 -11.84
C VAL A 166 -22.74 -0.92 -12.42
N SER A 167 -22.80 -0.79 -13.74
CA SER A 167 -24.01 -0.41 -14.47
C SER A 167 -24.25 -1.32 -15.66
N ALA A 168 -25.52 -1.63 -15.94
CA ALA A 168 -25.87 -2.35 -17.18
C ALA A 168 -25.73 -1.40 -18.39
N SER A 169 -24.95 -1.80 -19.40
CA SER A 169 -24.64 -0.95 -20.57
C SER A 169 -25.87 -0.52 -21.39
N GLY A 170 -27.02 -1.16 -21.21
CA GLY A 170 -28.31 -0.78 -21.83
C GLY A 170 -29.16 0.15 -20.97
N GLY A 171 -28.70 0.57 -19.80
CA GLY A 171 -29.46 1.33 -18.80
C GLY A 171 -30.37 0.45 -17.93
N GLY A 172 -30.89 1.01 -16.84
CA GLY A 172 -31.93 0.40 -16.01
C GLY A 172 -31.48 -0.25 -14.71
N ARG A 173 -30.21 -0.65 -14.55
CA ARG A 173 -29.67 -1.16 -13.27
C ARG A 173 -28.28 -0.62 -13.03
N SER A 174 -28.06 -0.09 -11.84
CA SER A 174 -26.75 0.31 -11.35
C SER A 174 -26.62 -0.02 -9.87
N ALA A 175 -25.42 -0.29 -9.42
CA ALA A 175 -25.06 -0.46 -8.04
C ALA A 175 -23.74 0.27 -7.76
N ASP A 176 -23.69 1.00 -6.64
CA ASP A 176 -22.52 1.76 -6.21
C ASP A 176 -22.18 1.36 -4.77
N LEU A 177 -20.90 1.12 -4.53
CA LEU A 177 -20.39 0.76 -3.22
C LEU A 177 -19.23 1.70 -2.87
N LYS A 178 -19.34 2.38 -1.73
CA LYS A 178 -18.31 3.29 -1.24
C LYS A 178 -18.04 3.01 0.23
N PHE A 179 -16.79 2.81 0.55
CA PHE A 179 -16.36 2.70 1.94
C PHE A 179 -14.92 3.17 2.12
N THR A 180 -14.56 3.47 3.34
CA THR A 180 -13.21 3.87 3.72
C THR A 180 -12.72 2.96 4.82
N ALA A 181 -11.53 2.38 4.64
CA ALA A 181 -10.89 1.53 5.64
C ALA A 181 -9.72 2.28 6.29
N PRO A 182 -9.89 2.87 7.49
CA PRO A 182 -8.79 3.41 8.27
C PRO A 182 -8.13 2.28 9.05
N LEU A 183 -6.88 1.95 8.73
CA LEU A 183 -6.10 0.89 9.36
C LEU A 183 -4.92 1.52 10.10
N PRO A 184 -4.89 1.49 11.44
CA PRO A 184 -3.68 1.85 12.16
C PRO A 184 -2.57 0.86 11.82
N GLU A 185 -1.35 1.35 11.69
CA GLU A 185 -0.20 0.52 11.34
C GLU A 185 0.96 0.71 12.30
N LEU A 186 1.68 -0.38 12.54
CA LEU A 186 2.97 -0.39 13.20
C LEU A 186 4.03 -0.76 12.18
N GLY A 187 5.22 -0.19 12.30
CA GLY A 187 6.25 -0.47 11.32
C GLY A 187 7.66 -0.45 11.85
N VAL A 188 8.53 -0.98 11.01
CA VAL A 188 9.99 -0.90 11.17
C VAL A 188 10.58 -0.37 9.88
N ARG A 189 11.48 0.59 9.99
CA ARG A 189 12.25 1.14 8.88
C ARG A 189 13.73 0.86 9.09
N TYR A 190 14.39 0.45 8.02
CA TYR A 190 15.82 0.22 7.95
C TYR A 190 16.39 0.88 6.71
N ASP A 191 17.14 1.95 6.91
CA ASP A 191 17.79 2.71 5.84
C ASP A 191 19.31 2.51 5.94
N ILE A 192 19.98 2.31 4.81
CA ILE A 192 21.44 2.12 4.71
C ILE A 192 22.02 3.12 3.70
N ALA A 193 22.99 3.91 4.10
CA ALA A 193 23.85 4.66 3.21
C ALA A 193 24.99 3.75 2.70
N ILE A 194 24.78 3.14 1.53
CA ILE A 194 25.79 2.25 0.90
C ILE A 194 27.01 3.06 0.51
N THR A 195 26.79 4.22 -0.08
CA THR A 195 27.79 5.24 -0.40
C THR A 195 27.18 6.62 -0.15
N PRO A 196 27.91 7.74 -0.23
CA PRO A 196 27.34 9.09 -0.15
C PRO A 196 26.23 9.38 -1.19
N ARG A 197 26.14 8.57 -2.25
CA ARG A 197 25.16 8.75 -3.33
C ARG A 197 24.11 7.64 -3.43
N TRP A 198 24.35 6.47 -2.84
CA TRP A 198 23.49 5.31 -2.92
C TRP A 198 22.92 4.95 -1.56
N PHE A 199 21.59 4.86 -1.49
CA PHE A 199 20.88 4.51 -0.28
C PHE A 199 19.92 3.36 -0.54
N LEU A 200 19.96 2.36 0.31
CA LEU A 200 18.90 1.34 0.39
C LEU A 200 17.94 1.73 1.48
N ARG A 201 16.64 1.76 1.17
CA ARG A 201 15.57 2.07 2.10
C ARG A 201 14.62 0.92 2.18
N THR A 202 14.32 0.45 3.37
CA THR A 202 13.40 -0.65 3.60
C THR A 202 12.40 -0.25 4.67
N LYS A 203 11.13 -0.49 4.40
CA LYS A 203 10.02 -0.24 5.31
C LYS A 203 9.09 -1.44 5.31
N ILE A 204 8.72 -1.91 6.49
CA ILE A 204 7.72 -2.95 6.69
C ILE A 204 6.71 -2.39 7.67
N GLU A 205 5.45 -2.35 7.27
CA GLU A 205 4.33 -1.88 8.07
C GLU A 205 3.29 -2.98 8.16
N PHE A 206 2.65 -3.12 9.31
CA PHE A 206 1.67 -4.17 9.53
C PHE A 206 0.59 -3.74 10.52
N PHE A 207 -0.58 -4.33 10.35
CA PHE A 207 -1.71 -4.22 11.25
C PHE A 207 -2.43 -5.58 11.32
N PHE A 208 -2.83 -5.97 12.50
CA PHE A 208 -3.70 -7.13 12.72
C PHE A 208 -4.62 -6.83 13.89
N LEU A 209 -5.92 -6.93 13.64
CA LEU A 209 -6.94 -6.78 14.65
C LEU A 209 -8.03 -7.82 14.43
N GLU A 210 -8.44 -8.48 15.51
CA GLU A 210 -9.65 -9.30 15.57
C GLU A 210 -10.43 -8.82 16.79
N TYR A 211 -11.57 -8.22 16.54
CA TYR A 211 -12.44 -7.65 17.57
C TYR A 211 -13.90 -7.88 17.19
N GLU A 212 -14.63 -8.65 18.01
CA GLU A 212 -16.04 -9.03 17.78
C GLU A 212 -16.23 -9.58 16.36
N ASN A 213 -17.02 -8.89 15.53
CA ASN A 213 -17.33 -9.28 14.16
C ASN A 213 -16.39 -8.63 13.11
N PHE A 214 -15.34 -7.94 13.55
CA PHE A 214 -14.35 -7.34 12.69
C PHE A 214 -13.03 -8.12 12.73
N ARG A 215 -12.49 -8.40 11.56
CA ARG A 215 -11.16 -8.94 11.39
C ARG A 215 -10.40 -8.17 10.32
N GLY A 216 -9.32 -7.50 10.71
CA GLY A 216 -8.48 -6.69 9.83
C GLY A 216 -7.04 -7.16 9.81
N GLY A 217 -6.42 -7.15 8.64
CA GLY A 217 -5.01 -7.42 8.45
C GLY A 217 -4.43 -6.61 7.30
N LEU A 218 -3.29 -5.97 7.55
CA LEU A 218 -2.47 -5.26 6.56
C LEU A 218 -1.02 -5.71 6.73
N VAL A 219 -0.36 -5.98 5.63
CA VAL A 219 1.11 -6.08 5.58
C VAL A 219 1.57 -5.33 4.36
N ASP A 220 2.40 -4.33 4.59
CA ASP A 220 3.02 -3.53 3.53
C ASP A 220 4.54 -3.61 3.64
N THR A 221 5.20 -3.87 2.52
CA THR A 221 6.66 -3.97 2.42
C THR A 221 7.12 -3.12 1.26
N ASN A 222 8.01 -2.18 1.54
CA ASN A 222 8.64 -1.32 0.55
C ASN A 222 10.16 -1.44 0.65
N ILE A 223 10.81 -1.67 -0.49
CA ILE A 223 12.28 -1.70 -0.62
C ILE A 223 12.63 -0.79 -1.78
N ALA A 224 13.49 0.18 -1.55
CA ALA A 224 13.88 1.15 -2.56
C ALA A 224 15.39 1.40 -2.56
N LEU A 225 15.93 1.60 -3.75
CA LEU A 225 17.30 2.00 -4.00
C LEU A 225 17.29 3.44 -4.53
N ASP A 226 17.81 4.37 -3.76
CA ASP A 226 17.95 5.77 -4.13
C ASP A 226 19.35 6.05 -4.67
N TYR A 227 19.43 6.81 -5.74
CA TYR A 227 20.64 7.38 -6.29
C TYR A 227 20.58 8.90 -6.28
N ASN A 228 21.52 9.53 -5.59
CA ASN A 228 21.61 10.99 -5.41
C ASN A 228 22.82 11.56 -6.18
N PRO A 229 22.70 11.76 -7.50
CA PRO A 229 23.80 12.33 -8.30
C PRO A 229 24.02 13.82 -8.02
N TRP A 230 22.97 14.54 -7.57
CA TRP A 230 23.03 15.97 -7.33
C TRP A 230 22.76 16.32 -5.86
N LYS A 231 23.10 17.54 -5.47
CA LYS A 231 23.05 17.99 -4.07
C LYS A 231 21.64 17.92 -3.44
N HIS A 232 20.61 18.17 -4.23
CA HIS A 232 19.23 18.24 -3.74
C HIS A 232 18.26 17.37 -4.54
N PHE A 233 18.73 16.67 -5.55
CA PHE A 233 17.90 15.84 -6.40
C PHE A 233 18.47 14.44 -6.54
N GLY A 234 17.60 13.47 -6.55
CA GLY A 234 17.92 12.08 -6.73
C GLY A 234 16.81 11.36 -7.51
N LEU A 235 17.12 10.11 -7.84
CA LEU A 235 16.22 9.17 -8.48
C LEU A 235 16.10 7.94 -7.58
N GLY A 236 14.95 7.29 -7.60
CA GLY A 236 14.74 6.06 -6.86
C GLY A 236 14.04 5.02 -7.70
N LEU A 237 14.43 3.76 -7.46
CA LEU A 237 13.76 2.57 -7.95
C LEU A 237 13.34 1.76 -6.73
N GLY A 238 12.06 1.45 -6.61
CA GLY A 238 11.55 0.67 -5.49
C GLY A 238 10.68 -0.49 -5.93
N PHE A 239 10.48 -1.41 -5.01
CA PHE A 239 9.51 -2.49 -5.07
C PHE A 239 8.60 -2.39 -3.87
N GLU A 240 7.29 -2.54 -4.07
CA GLU A 240 6.29 -2.55 -3.02
C GLU A 240 5.39 -3.77 -3.16
N ASN A 241 5.00 -4.34 -2.03
CA ASN A 241 4.01 -5.41 -1.94
C ASN A 241 3.12 -5.16 -0.73
N THR A 242 1.85 -4.88 -0.99
CA THR A 242 0.84 -4.62 0.01
C THR A 242 -0.23 -5.69 -0.06
N ARG A 243 -0.61 -6.24 1.10
CA ARG A 243 -1.69 -7.20 1.27
C ARG A 243 -2.65 -6.71 2.33
N ILE A 244 -3.92 -6.67 1.97
CA ILE A 244 -5.02 -6.23 2.83
C ILE A 244 -6.05 -7.32 2.88
N LYS A 245 -6.53 -7.62 4.08
CA LYS A 245 -7.67 -8.52 4.32
C LYS A 245 -8.56 -7.88 5.36
N LEU A 246 -9.79 -7.62 5.00
CA LEU A 246 -10.81 -7.08 5.88
C LEU A 246 -12.03 -7.98 5.83
N SER A 247 -12.59 -8.27 6.97
CA SER A 247 -13.86 -8.99 7.13
C SER A 247 -14.64 -8.29 8.22
N ALA A 248 -15.84 -7.86 7.92
CA ALA A 248 -16.73 -7.21 8.87
C ALA A 248 -18.15 -7.75 8.72
N GLU A 249 -18.80 -8.02 9.85
CA GLU A 249 -20.21 -8.39 9.93
C GLU A 249 -20.91 -7.40 10.87
N GLY A 250 -21.57 -6.37 10.29
CA GLY A 250 -22.26 -5.32 11.05
C GLY A 250 -21.49 -4.00 11.19
N ASP A 251 -22.02 -3.10 12.03
CA ASP A 251 -21.51 -1.73 12.22
C ASP A 251 -20.57 -1.58 13.43
N ASP A 252 -19.99 -2.68 13.91
CA ASP A 252 -19.32 -2.75 15.21
C ASP A 252 -17.92 -2.08 15.23
N TYR A 253 -17.34 -1.75 14.08
CA TYR A 253 -16.03 -1.11 14.01
C TYR A 253 -16.16 0.40 13.69
N PRO A 254 -15.64 1.30 14.56
CA PRO A 254 -15.73 2.75 14.34
C PRO A 254 -15.07 3.20 13.04
N GLY A 255 -15.83 3.85 12.18
CA GLY A 255 -15.34 4.40 10.90
C GLY A 255 -15.33 3.43 9.73
N LEU A 256 -15.78 2.17 9.94
CA LEU A 256 -15.96 1.19 8.88
C LEU A 256 -17.44 0.85 8.75
N ASN A 257 -18.12 1.44 7.78
CA ASN A 257 -19.50 1.10 7.43
C ASN A 257 -19.46 0.09 6.27
N PHE A 258 -19.11 -1.16 6.57
CA PHE A 258 -18.92 -2.21 5.59
C PHE A 258 -19.36 -3.56 6.16
N ASN A 259 -20.10 -4.33 5.37
CA ASN A 259 -20.50 -5.70 5.69
C ASN A 259 -20.08 -6.63 4.57
N GLY A 260 -19.07 -7.43 4.82
CA GLY A 260 -18.49 -8.34 3.81
C GLY A 260 -17.01 -8.64 4.02
N ASP A 261 -16.41 -9.19 2.99
CA ASP A 261 -14.98 -9.52 2.91
C ASP A 261 -14.30 -8.74 1.78
N VAL A 262 -13.13 -8.17 2.09
CA VAL A 262 -12.23 -7.56 1.10
C VAL A 262 -10.86 -8.21 1.23
N LYS A 263 -10.35 -8.69 0.11
CA LYS A 263 -8.98 -9.19 -0.01
C LYS A 263 -8.34 -8.50 -1.19
N MET A 264 -7.34 -7.69 -0.92
CA MET A 264 -6.61 -6.95 -1.93
C MET A 264 -5.13 -7.24 -1.79
N GLN A 265 -4.49 -7.42 -2.92
CA GLN A 265 -3.04 -7.46 -3.00
C GLN A 265 -2.62 -6.63 -4.20
N PHE A 266 -1.67 -5.74 -3.99
CA PHE A 266 -0.96 -5.09 -5.08
C PHE A 266 0.54 -5.15 -4.82
N PHE A 267 1.28 -5.41 -5.88
CA PHE A 267 2.73 -5.43 -5.84
C PHE A 267 3.29 -4.86 -7.14
N GLY A 268 4.46 -4.29 -7.09
CA GLY A 268 5.04 -3.73 -8.30
C GLY A 268 6.29 -2.90 -8.07
N PHE A 269 6.70 -2.25 -9.14
CA PHE A 269 7.89 -1.40 -9.16
C PHE A 269 7.49 0.06 -9.22
N GLN A 270 8.24 0.89 -8.50
CA GLN A 270 8.09 2.34 -8.56
C GLN A 270 9.37 2.98 -9.09
N LEU A 271 9.21 3.99 -9.93
CA LEU A 271 10.28 4.85 -10.39
C LEU A 271 9.92 6.28 -10.03
N TYR A 272 10.81 6.99 -9.31
CA TYR A 272 10.52 8.33 -8.81
C TYR A 272 11.73 9.25 -8.84
N ALA A 273 11.45 10.54 -8.96
CA ALA A 273 12.38 11.60 -8.65
C ALA A 273 12.17 12.08 -7.22
N ARG A 274 13.23 12.53 -6.60
CA ARG A 274 13.18 13.06 -5.23
C ARG A 274 13.93 14.38 -5.12
N TYR A 275 13.38 15.29 -4.31
CA TYR A 275 14.01 16.53 -3.87
C TYR A 275 14.24 16.46 -2.37
N PHE A 276 15.42 16.84 -1.90
CA PHE A 276 15.78 16.70 -0.48
C PHE A 276 16.81 17.73 -0.04
N PHE A 277 16.82 18.04 1.29
CA PHE A 277 17.84 18.90 1.94
C PHE A 277 17.99 18.59 3.45
#